data_3c2674f8e82189d0adc7f9fbc9650b70
#
_entry.id   3c2674f8e82189d0adc7f9fbc9650b70
#
_cell.length_a   1.000
_cell.length_b   1.000
_cell.length_c   1.000
_cell.angle_alpha   90.00
_cell.angle_beta   90.00
_cell.angle_gamma   90.00
#
_symmetry.space_group_name_H-M   'P 1'
#
loop_
_entity.id
_entity.type
_entity.pdbx_description
1 polymer ?
#
loop_
_entity_poly.entity_id
_entity_poly.type
_entity_poly.pdbx_seq_one_letter_code
_entity_poly.pdbx_strand_id
1 'polypeptide(L)'
;GAPNKSGKPQWSARQVLSITKNTIYKGYLTYNKSHIDDFLSHKSIKNSEQDYILVKGSFEPIISEELWDKCQRRRHAWQSYKDGNITQAYLYGKSEHADKWACRLFCGCGARMRAFRAEKGIVRYICYQRSLRNVAPKCSAPNVQAWKLELMAREIYKNVWQDHRQDILEEYQQEQENGAANSEKVEEALSWQESFPNDEISREFLDRFVPRIFSIDGQKFIWELNLFQESCTVQCNVRGTYNYHSISAEKIMPGKTKAKKGDGAVNRILEDANSTRFWVHTYD
;
A
#
# COMPACT_ATOMS: atom_id res chain seq x y z
N GLY A 1 -15.68 -15.85 -24.87
CA GLY A 1 -16.26 -15.73 -23.51
C GLY A 1 -17.77 -15.78 -23.55
N ALA A 2 -18.41 -16.21 -22.45
CA ALA A 2 -19.87 -16.28 -22.37
C ALA A 2 -20.50 -14.89 -22.58
N PRO A 3 -21.54 -14.75 -23.39
CA PRO A 3 -22.20 -13.47 -23.63
C PRO A 3 -22.98 -13.00 -22.37
N ASN A 4 -23.09 -11.69 -22.19
CA ASN A 4 -23.93 -11.10 -21.15
C ASN A 4 -25.43 -11.17 -21.55
N LYS A 5 -26.35 -10.69 -20.68
CA LYS A 5 -27.80 -10.68 -20.94
C LYS A 5 -28.20 -9.97 -22.23
N SER A 6 -27.37 -9.09 -22.78
CA SER A 6 -27.60 -8.40 -24.07
C SER A 6 -26.89 -9.08 -25.25
N GLY A 7 -26.42 -10.30 -25.11
CA GLY A 7 -25.72 -11.05 -26.15
C GLY A 7 -24.30 -10.55 -26.46
N LYS A 8 -23.76 -9.58 -25.70
CA LYS A 8 -22.44 -9.02 -25.94
C LYS A 8 -21.38 -9.78 -25.13
N PRO A 9 -20.15 -9.99 -25.66
CA PRO A 9 -19.08 -10.69 -24.98
C PRO A 9 -18.43 -9.87 -23.84
N GLN A 10 -18.87 -8.63 -23.65
CA GLN A 10 -18.32 -7.70 -22.64
C GLN A 10 -19.25 -7.58 -21.44
N TRP A 11 -18.68 -7.70 -20.24
CA TRP A 11 -19.35 -7.54 -18.95
C TRP A 11 -18.99 -6.20 -18.33
N SER A 12 -20.00 -5.43 -17.91
CA SER A 12 -19.74 -4.20 -17.14
C SER A 12 -19.34 -4.55 -15.71
N ALA A 13 -18.57 -3.68 -15.06
CA ALA A 13 -18.18 -3.85 -13.65
C ALA A 13 -19.41 -4.00 -12.72
N ARG A 14 -20.52 -3.31 -13.03
CA ARG A 14 -21.78 -3.42 -12.28
C ARG A 14 -22.41 -4.82 -12.39
N GLN A 15 -22.38 -5.41 -13.58
CA GLN A 15 -22.89 -6.78 -13.80
C GLN A 15 -22.05 -7.80 -13.03
N VAL A 16 -20.72 -7.69 -13.08
CA VAL A 16 -19.81 -8.57 -12.33
C VAL A 16 -20.06 -8.45 -10.82
N LEU A 17 -20.18 -7.21 -10.31
CA LEU A 17 -20.50 -6.99 -8.89
C LEU A 17 -21.85 -7.58 -8.50
N SER A 18 -22.86 -7.53 -9.37
CA SER A 18 -24.17 -8.13 -9.11
C SER A 18 -24.08 -9.67 -9.04
N ILE A 19 -23.30 -10.29 -9.90
CA ILE A 19 -23.06 -11.73 -9.88
C ILE A 19 -22.33 -12.13 -8.58
N THR A 20 -21.26 -11.44 -8.23
CA THR A 20 -20.47 -11.77 -7.02
C THR A 20 -21.21 -11.54 -5.71
N LYS A 21 -22.32 -10.79 -5.72
CA LYS A 21 -23.19 -10.59 -4.54
C LYS A 21 -24.34 -11.60 -4.46
N ASN A 22 -24.61 -12.35 -5.48
CA ASN A 22 -25.78 -13.20 -5.54
C ASN A 22 -25.53 -14.57 -4.89
N THR A 23 -26.09 -14.77 -3.71
CA THR A 23 -25.93 -15.96 -2.87
C THR A 23 -26.45 -17.25 -3.49
N ILE A 24 -27.27 -17.17 -4.57
CA ILE A 24 -27.76 -18.34 -5.32
C ILE A 24 -26.58 -19.17 -5.83
N TYR A 25 -25.48 -18.52 -6.24
CA TYR A 25 -24.31 -19.25 -6.78
C TYR A 25 -23.66 -20.17 -5.75
N LYS A 26 -23.75 -19.86 -4.44
CA LYS A 26 -23.30 -20.73 -3.35
C LYS A 26 -24.39 -21.64 -2.78
N GLY A 27 -25.58 -21.67 -3.39
CA GLY A 27 -26.68 -22.54 -2.98
C GLY A 27 -27.63 -21.95 -1.96
N TYR A 28 -27.66 -20.62 -1.75
CA TYR A 28 -28.53 -19.95 -0.78
C TYR A 28 -29.49 -18.96 -1.43
N LEU A 29 -30.71 -18.94 -0.95
CA LEU A 29 -31.70 -17.93 -1.25
C LEU A 29 -31.64 -16.82 -0.20
N THR A 30 -31.75 -15.56 -0.63
CA THR A 30 -31.74 -14.41 0.28
C THR A 30 -33.09 -13.74 0.28
N TYR A 31 -33.70 -13.68 1.43
CA TYR A 31 -34.98 -13.01 1.71
C TYR A 31 -34.77 -11.73 2.51
N ASN A 32 -35.83 -10.98 2.71
CA ASN A 32 -35.86 -9.73 3.49
C ASN A 32 -34.88 -8.66 2.98
N LYS A 33 -34.70 -8.57 1.66
CA LYS A 33 -33.79 -7.58 1.04
C LYS A 33 -34.33 -6.16 1.07
N SER A 34 -35.65 -6.01 1.17
CA SER A 34 -36.33 -4.72 1.21
C SER A 34 -37.69 -4.84 1.90
N HIS A 35 -38.18 -3.75 2.42
CA HIS A 35 -39.51 -3.61 2.98
C HIS A 35 -40.19 -2.37 2.39
N ILE A 36 -41.52 -2.29 2.58
CA ILE A 36 -42.33 -1.12 2.27
C ILE A 36 -42.63 -0.43 3.57
N ASP A 37 -42.17 0.79 3.75
CA ASP A 37 -42.34 1.56 5.00
C ASP A 37 -43.73 2.16 5.09
N ASP A 38 -44.26 2.63 3.95
CA ASP A 38 -45.57 3.22 3.87
C ASP A 38 -46.37 2.55 2.73
N PHE A 39 -47.52 1.95 3.13
CA PHE A 39 -48.41 1.25 2.20
C PHE A 39 -48.98 2.15 1.10
N LEU A 40 -49.14 3.43 1.37
CA LEU A 40 -49.70 4.38 0.40
C LEU A 40 -48.65 4.81 -0.64
N SER A 41 -47.42 4.91 -0.25
CA SER A 41 -46.34 5.36 -1.13
C SER A 41 -45.78 4.25 -2.02
N HIS A 42 -45.98 2.99 -1.69
CA HIS A 42 -45.42 1.80 -2.33
C HIS A 42 -43.90 1.86 -2.50
N LYS A 43 -43.22 2.69 -1.73
CA LYS A 43 -41.76 2.92 -1.84
C LYS A 43 -41.02 1.77 -1.16
N SER A 44 -40.29 1.00 -1.93
CA SER A 44 -39.43 -0.07 -1.41
C SER A 44 -38.12 0.51 -0.89
N ILE A 45 -37.85 0.29 0.41
CA ILE A 45 -36.62 0.65 1.09
C ILE A 45 -35.75 -0.61 1.24
N LYS A 46 -34.47 -0.52 0.90
CA LYS A 46 -33.54 -1.64 1.07
C LYS A 46 -33.17 -1.82 2.54
N ASN A 47 -33.26 -3.05 3.01
CA ASN A 47 -32.77 -3.42 4.33
C ASN A 47 -31.25 -3.46 4.39
N SER A 48 -30.68 -3.39 5.58
CA SER A 48 -29.26 -3.67 5.82
C SER A 48 -28.91 -5.10 5.42
N GLU A 49 -27.68 -5.34 4.93
CA GLU A 49 -27.24 -6.70 4.61
C GLU A 49 -27.24 -7.62 5.86
N GLN A 50 -27.22 -7.06 7.06
CA GLN A 50 -27.32 -7.79 8.35
C GLN A 50 -28.72 -8.35 8.60
N ASP A 51 -29.75 -7.71 8.06
CA ASP A 51 -31.16 -8.11 8.24
C ASP A 51 -31.60 -9.16 7.20
N TYR A 52 -30.72 -9.55 6.29
CA TYR A 52 -31.02 -10.53 5.27
C TYR A 52 -31.16 -11.93 5.86
N ILE A 53 -32.22 -12.62 5.46
CA ILE A 53 -32.46 -14.01 5.85
C ILE A 53 -31.91 -14.91 4.76
N LEU A 54 -30.92 -15.75 5.10
CA LEU A 54 -30.31 -16.72 4.18
C LEU A 54 -30.92 -18.11 4.44
N VAL A 55 -31.48 -18.69 3.41
CA VAL A 55 -32.04 -20.05 3.46
C VAL A 55 -31.32 -20.92 2.45
N LYS A 56 -30.87 -22.10 2.87
CA LYS A 56 -30.23 -23.06 1.98
C LYS A 56 -31.24 -23.57 0.95
N GLY A 57 -30.92 -23.46 -0.33
CA GLY A 57 -31.74 -23.95 -1.43
C GLY A 57 -31.67 -25.47 -1.58
N SER A 58 -32.65 -26.05 -2.25
CA SER A 58 -32.68 -27.48 -2.63
C SER A 58 -31.95 -27.80 -3.94
N PHE A 59 -31.18 -26.85 -4.46
CA PHE A 59 -30.42 -26.96 -5.71
C PHE A 59 -28.93 -27.03 -5.46
N GLU A 60 -28.19 -27.62 -6.39
CA GLU A 60 -26.75 -27.75 -6.31
C GLU A 60 -26.05 -26.40 -6.48
N PRO A 61 -25.10 -26.02 -5.61
CA PRO A 61 -24.35 -24.79 -5.74
C PRO A 61 -23.43 -24.82 -6.95
N ILE A 62 -23.30 -23.72 -7.66
CA ILE A 62 -22.41 -23.58 -8.82
C ILE A 62 -20.96 -23.38 -8.38
N ILE A 63 -20.75 -22.78 -7.20
CA ILE A 63 -19.42 -22.57 -6.61
C ILE A 63 -19.41 -23.04 -5.15
N SER A 64 -18.24 -23.46 -4.68
CA SER A 64 -18.06 -23.82 -3.26
C SER A 64 -18.20 -22.63 -2.33
N GLU A 65 -18.58 -22.87 -1.08
CA GLU A 65 -18.64 -21.82 -0.04
C GLU A 65 -17.28 -21.17 0.18
N GLU A 66 -16.20 -21.94 0.13
CA GLU A 66 -14.83 -21.42 0.26
C GLU A 66 -14.49 -20.38 -0.82
N LEU A 67 -14.83 -20.70 -2.07
CA LEU A 67 -14.61 -19.78 -3.19
C LEU A 67 -15.47 -18.53 -3.05
N TRP A 68 -16.73 -18.67 -2.61
CA TRP A 68 -17.61 -17.57 -2.31
C TRP A 68 -17.02 -16.65 -1.23
N ASP A 69 -16.60 -17.21 -0.11
CA ASP A 69 -16.04 -16.46 1.01
C ASP A 69 -14.74 -15.74 0.62
N LYS A 70 -13.89 -16.39 -0.18
CA LYS A 70 -12.70 -15.75 -0.75
C LYS A 70 -13.07 -14.54 -1.61
N CYS A 71 -14.12 -14.65 -2.42
CA CYS A 71 -14.63 -13.55 -3.23
C CYS A 71 -15.18 -12.40 -2.36
N GLN A 72 -15.95 -12.72 -1.31
CA GLN A 72 -16.47 -11.69 -0.39
C GLN A 72 -15.36 -10.99 0.38
N ARG A 73 -14.38 -11.73 0.92
CA ARG A 73 -13.20 -11.11 1.56
C ARG A 73 -12.50 -10.14 0.63
N ARG A 74 -12.33 -10.49 -0.64
CA ARG A 74 -11.72 -9.60 -1.65
C ARG A 74 -12.57 -8.36 -1.91
N ARG A 75 -13.87 -8.51 -1.99
CA ARG A 75 -14.84 -7.41 -2.17
C ARG A 75 -14.81 -6.43 -0.99
N HIS A 76 -14.84 -6.96 0.24
CA HIS A 76 -14.77 -6.13 1.46
C HIS A 76 -13.42 -5.41 1.56
N ALA A 77 -12.33 -6.09 1.28
CA ALA A 77 -11.01 -5.46 1.23
C ALA A 77 -10.95 -4.33 0.20
N TRP A 78 -11.55 -4.52 -0.98
CA TRP A 78 -11.65 -3.46 -1.98
C TRP A 78 -12.48 -2.26 -1.52
N GLN A 79 -13.58 -2.50 -0.81
CA GLN A 79 -14.38 -1.42 -0.25
C GLN A 79 -13.61 -0.67 0.84
N SER A 80 -13.02 -1.39 1.78
CA SER A 80 -12.17 -0.80 2.83
C SER A 80 -11.01 0.02 2.26
N TYR A 81 -10.44 -0.41 1.12
CA TYR A 81 -9.45 0.37 0.40
C TYR A 81 -10.01 1.68 -0.16
N LYS A 82 -11.20 1.68 -0.76
CA LYS A 82 -11.88 2.89 -1.26
C LYS A 82 -12.19 3.87 -0.13
N ASP A 83 -12.59 3.34 1.01
CA ASP A 83 -12.93 4.11 2.21
C ASP A 83 -11.68 4.60 2.98
N GLY A 84 -10.47 4.29 2.47
CA GLY A 84 -9.21 4.70 3.07
C GLY A 84 -8.76 3.92 4.30
N ASN A 85 -9.49 2.86 4.67
CA ASN A 85 -9.22 2.06 5.88
C ASN A 85 -8.05 1.08 5.73
N ILE A 86 -7.70 0.70 4.50
CA ILE A 86 -6.57 -0.19 4.22
C ILE A 86 -5.71 0.34 3.07
N THR A 87 -4.45 -0.06 3.06
CA THR A 87 -3.50 0.32 2.01
C THR A 87 -3.63 -0.56 0.76
N GLN A 88 -3.10 -0.07 -0.35
CA GLN A 88 -3.02 -0.87 -1.58
C GLN A 88 -2.10 -2.07 -1.42
N ALA A 89 -1.06 -1.96 -0.60
CA ALA A 89 -0.18 -3.07 -0.27
C ALA A 89 -0.97 -4.23 0.37
N TYR A 90 -1.87 -3.94 1.30
CA TYR A 90 -2.75 -4.97 1.89
C TYR A 90 -3.70 -5.58 0.85
N LEU A 91 -4.30 -4.75 -0.01
CA LEU A 91 -5.26 -5.22 -1.02
C LEU A 91 -4.63 -6.13 -2.07
N TYR A 92 -3.40 -5.83 -2.51
CA TYR A 92 -2.70 -6.52 -3.60
C TYR A 92 -1.46 -7.29 -3.13
N GLY A 93 -1.11 -7.19 -1.85
CA GLY A 93 0.14 -7.63 -1.27
C GLY A 93 0.50 -9.10 -1.48
N LYS A 94 -0.46 -9.97 -1.74
CA LYS A 94 -0.24 -11.40 -2.01
C LYS A 94 -0.22 -11.76 -3.50
N SER A 95 -0.28 -10.81 -4.39
CA SER A 95 -0.14 -11.08 -5.83
C SER A 95 1.33 -11.08 -6.21
N GLU A 96 1.87 -12.21 -6.62
CA GLU A 96 3.25 -12.35 -7.10
C GLU A 96 3.59 -11.40 -8.26
N HIS A 97 2.56 -10.99 -9.00
CA HIS A 97 2.70 -10.10 -10.16
C HIS A 97 2.50 -8.61 -9.87
N ALA A 98 2.17 -8.24 -8.64
CA ALA A 98 2.03 -6.82 -8.30
C ALA A 98 3.41 -6.17 -8.20
N ASP A 99 3.54 -4.99 -8.80
CA ASP A 99 4.76 -4.20 -8.70
C ASP A 99 5.03 -3.80 -7.24
N LYS A 100 6.24 -4.10 -6.74
CA LYS A 100 6.61 -3.89 -5.33
C LYS A 100 6.62 -2.43 -4.90
N TRP A 101 6.78 -1.49 -5.84
CA TRP A 101 6.85 -0.06 -5.57
C TRP A 101 5.51 0.66 -5.73
N ALA A 102 4.71 0.29 -6.74
CA ALA A 102 3.46 0.97 -7.05
C ALA A 102 2.45 0.97 -5.89
N CYS A 103 2.51 -0.05 -5.03
CA CYS A 103 1.59 -0.17 -3.89
C CYS A 103 1.88 0.83 -2.75
N ARG A 104 3.08 1.40 -2.70
CA ARG A 104 3.56 2.27 -1.61
C ARG A 104 4.06 3.63 -2.06
N LEU A 105 4.12 3.89 -3.38
CA LEU A 105 4.65 5.12 -3.95
C LEU A 105 3.52 6.14 -4.20
N PHE A 106 3.68 7.33 -3.62
CA PHE A 106 2.77 8.45 -3.72
C PHE A 106 3.46 9.66 -4.34
N CYS A 107 2.69 10.46 -5.03
CA CYS A 107 3.12 11.76 -5.53
C CYS A 107 3.02 12.81 -4.43
N GLY A 108 3.82 13.88 -4.50
CA GLY A 108 3.69 15.04 -3.60
C GLY A 108 2.31 15.70 -3.59
N CYS A 109 1.49 15.50 -4.64
CA CYS A 109 0.08 15.92 -4.65
C CYS A 109 -0.85 15.01 -3.83
N GLY A 110 -0.34 13.97 -3.15
CA GLY A 110 -1.11 13.00 -2.37
C GLY A 110 -1.68 11.83 -3.18
N ALA A 111 -1.69 11.90 -4.51
CA ALA A 111 -2.19 10.82 -5.34
C ALA A 111 -1.17 9.67 -5.45
N ARG A 112 -1.66 8.46 -5.64
CA ARG A 112 -0.79 7.30 -5.88
C ARG A 112 -0.07 7.41 -7.20
N MET A 113 1.09 6.78 -7.27
CA MET A 113 1.80 6.57 -8.52
C MET A 113 1.56 5.15 -9.02
N ARG A 114 1.44 5.00 -10.32
CA ARG A 114 1.22 3.71 -10.99
C ARG A 114 2.40 3.38 -11.88
N ALA A 115 2.75 2.10 -11.92
CA ALA A 115 3.79 1.61 -12.79
C ALA A 115 3.38 1.74 -14.27
N PHE A 116 4.31 2.20 -15.07
CA PHE A 116 4.23 2.26 -16.52
C PHE A 116 5.50 1.62 -17.09
N ARG A 117 5.34 0.62 -17.93
CA ARG A 117 6.47 0.00 -18.64
C ARG A 117 6.66 0.77 -19.94
N ALA A 118 7.78 1.47 -20.04
CA ALA A 118 8.21 2.11 -21.26
C ALA A 118 8.82 1.06 -22.22
N GLU A 119 9.04 1.48 -23.48
CA GLU A 119 9.81 0.70 -24.42
C GLU A 119 11.17 0.31 -23.80
N LYS A 120 11.72 -0.84 -24.17
CA LYS A 120 12.95 -1.44 -23.63
C LYS A 120 12.85 -1.93 -22.16
N GLY A 121 11.65 -2.17 -21.63
CA GLY A 121 11.49 -2.76 -20.30
C GLY A 121 11.74 -1.82 -19.14
N ILE A 122 12.03 -0.54 -19.37
CA ILE A 122 12.25 0.43 -18.30
C ILE A 122 10.93 0.71 -17.57
N VAL A 123 10.90 0.43 -16.26
CA VAL A 123 9.76 0.74 -15.42
C VAL A 123 9.84 2.17 -14.91
N ARG A 124 8.76 2.92 -15.10
CA ARG A 124 8.57 4.29 -14.60
C ARG A 124 7.27 4.36 -13.84
N TYR A 125 7.20 5.25 -12.86
CA TYR A 125 6.01 5.51 -12.07
C TYR A 125 5.47 6.89 -12.39
N ILE A 126 4.17 6.95 -12.70
CA ILE A 126 3.46 8.17 -13.12
C ILE A 126 2.37 8.47 -12.10
N CYS A 127 2.21 9.72 -11.73
CA CYS A 127 1.12 10.17 -10.87
C CYS A 127 -0.24 9.81 -11.49
N TYR A 128 -1.14 9.22 -10.69
CA TYR A 128 -2.47 8.84 -11.14
C TYR A 128 -3.29 10.04 -11.64
N GLN A 129 -3.24 11.18 -10.95
CA GLN A 129 -3.91 12.43 -11.36
C GLN A 129 -3.44 12.92 -12.75
N ARG A 130 -2.15 12.78 -13.04
CA ARG A 130 -1.61 13.11 -14.36
C ARG A 130 -2.14 12.19 -15.46
N SER A 131 -2.44 10.94 -15.14
CA SER A 131 -2.91 9.94 -16.09
C SER A 131 -4.40 10.04 -16.43
N LEU A 132 -5.18 10.81 -15.67
CA LEU A 132 -6.61 11.01 -15.93
C LEU A 132 -6.82 11.95 -17.13
N ARG A 133 -7.67 11.56 -18.07
CA ARG A 133 -7.87 12.31 -19.32
C ARG A 133 -8.71 13.59 -19.14
N ASN A 134 -9.68 13.58 -18.22
CA ASN A 134 -10.73 14.60 -18.12
C ASN A 134 -10.78 15.32 -16.76
N VAL A 135 -9.67 15.35 -16.02
CA VAL A 135 -9.61 16.03 -14.73
C VAL A 135 -8.60 17.17 -14.80
N ALA A 136 -9.04 18.37 -14.44
CA ALA A 136 -8.19 19.54 -14.30
C ALA A 136 -8.25 20.04 -12.83
N PRO A 137 -7.14 20.58 -12.28
CA PRO A 137 -5.81 20.67 -12.88
C PRO A 137 -5.06 19.33 -12.87
N LYS A 138 -4.27 19.06 -13.89
CA LYS A 138 -3.40 17.87 -13.95
C LYS A 138 -2.15 18.07 -13.11
N CYS A 139 -1.74 17.05 -12.39
CA CYS A 139 -0.47 17.06 -11.68
C CYS A 139 0.70 17.15 -12.67
N SER A 140 1.62 18.09 -12.44
CA SER A 140 2.82 18.29 -13.26
C SER A 140 4.04 17.51 -12.78
N ALA A 141 3.91 16.74 -11.68
CA ALA A 141 5.02 16.01 -11.09
C ALA A 141 5.74 15.10 -12.11
N PRO A 142 7.07 15.07 -12.13
CA PRO A 142 7.82 14.22 -13.04
C PRO A 142 7.65 12.74 -12.75
N ASN A 143 7.95 11.89 -13.75
CA ASN A 143 7.93 10.46 -13.59
C ASN A 143 9.10 10.01 -12.72
N VAL A 144 8.89 8.99 -11.89
CA VAL A 144 9.95 8.35 -11.10
C VAL A 144 10.44 7.11 -11.81
N GLN A 145 11.74 6.92 -11.91
CA GLN A 145 12.36 5.73 -12.48
C GLN A 145 12.62 4.68 -11.38
N ALA A 146 12.41 3.41 -11.69
CA ALA A 146 12.53 2.32 -10.73
C ALA A 146 13.91 2.23 -10.06
N TRP A 147 14.99 2.47 -10.82
CA TRP A 147 16.35 2.41 -10.29
C TRP A 147 16.61 3.36 -9.12
N LYS A 148 15.95 4.54 -9.11
CA LYS A 148 16.07 5.48 -7.98
C LYS A 148 15.52 4.88 -6.69
N LEU A 149 14.40 4.14 -6.79
CA LEU A 149 13.79 3.49 -5.63
C LEU A 149 14.66 2.33 -5.12
N GLU A 150 15.23 1.54 -6.02
CA GLU A 150 16.16 0.46 -5.66
C GLU A 150 17.43 1.02 -4.98
N LEU A 151 18.00 2.09 -5.53
CA LEU A 151 19.16 2.75 -4.96
C LEU A 151 18.88 3.26 -3.54
N MET A 152 17.78 4.02 -3.36
CA MET A 152 17.39 4.54 -2.05
C MET A 152 17.13 3.42 -1.06
N ALA A 153 16.44 2.37 -1.49
CA ALA A 153 16.13 1.23 -0.61
C ALA A 153 17.40 0.55 -0.10
N ARG A 154 18.39 0.36 -0.94
CA ARG A 154 19.70 -0.21 -0.55
C ARG A 154 20.41 0.66 0.48
N GLU A 155 20.44 1.96 0.26
CA GLU A 155 21.10 2.89 1.17
C GLU A 155 20.37 2.98 2.52
N ILE A 156 19.03 2.99 2.50
CA ILE A 156 18.21 2.94 3.72
C ILE A 156 18.43 1.61 4.47
N TYR A 157 18.50 0.49 3.75
CA TYR A 157 18.78 -0.80 4.36
C TYR A 157 20.14 -0.82 5.07
N LYS A 158 21.19 -0.35 4.39
CA LYS A 158 22.57 -0.37 4.90
C LYS A 158 22.80 0.61 6.06
N ASN A 159 22.27 1.83 5.93
CA ASN A 159 22.64 2.94 6.84
C ASN A 159 21.54 3.32 7.85
N VAL A 160 20.36 2.73 7.77
CA VAL A 160 19.28 3.02 8.73
C VAL A 160 18.78 1.75 9.37
N TRP A 161 18.41 0.75 8.57
CA TRP A 161 17.81 -0.46 9.09
C TRP A 161 18.83 -1.35 9.80
N GLN A 162 20.01 -1.55 9.21
CA GLN A 162 21.07 -2.36 9.84
C GLN A 162 21.61 -1.71 11.10
N ASP A 163 21.85 -0.38 11.08
CA ASP A 163 22.30 0.34 12.27
C ASP A 163 21.27 0.23 13.40
N HIS A 164 19.99 0.50 13.10
CA HIS A 164 18.94 0.39 14.13
C HIS A 164 18.78 -1.04 14.66
N ARG A 165 18.94 -2.05 13.78
CA ARG A 165 18.97 -3.45 14.19
C ARG A 165 20.12 -3.74 15.14
N GLN A 166 21.30 -3.21 14.85
CA GLN A 166 22.47 -3.39 15.69
C GLN A 166 22.27 -2.75 17.07
N ASP A 167 21.74 -1.54 17.11
CA ASP A 167 21.41 -0.84 18.37
C ASP A 167 20.49 -1.70 19.27
N ILE A 168 19.43 -2.29 18.68
CA ILE A 168 18.51 -3.16 19.41
C ILE A 168 19.21 -4.40 19.99
N LEU A 169 20.12 -5.01 19.24
CA LEU A 169 20.85 -6.18 19.69
C LEU A 169 21.84 -5.84 20.81
N GLU A 170 22.49 -4.69 20.74
CA GLU A 170 23.39 -4.19 21.78
C GLU A 170 22.64 -3.84 23.06
N GLU A 171 21.49 -3.14 22.96
CA GLU A 171 20.62 -2.86 24.11
C GLU A 171 20.17 -4.16 24.79
N TYR A 172 19.77 -5.15 24.02
CA TYR A 172 19.35 -6.45 24.54
C TYR A 172 20.47 -7.19 25.31
N GLN A 173 21.68 -7.17 24.77
CA GLN A 173 22.82 -7.79 25.46
C GLN A 173 23.07 -7.13 26.83
N GLN A 174 22.96 -5.80 26.88
CA GLN A 174 23.10 -5.06 28.14
C GLN A 174 21.95 -5.35 29.14
N GLU A 175 20.71 -5.48 28.61
CA GLU A 175 19.55 -5.83 29.44
C GLU A 175 19.60 -7.28 29.95
N GLN A 176 20.13 -8.21 29.15
CA GLN A 176 20.36 -9.59 29.61
C GLN A 176 21.36 -9.68 30.78
N GLU A 177 22.45 -8.92 30.73
CA GLU A 177 23.41 -8.83 31.79
C GLU A 177 22.80 -8.28 33.09
N ASN A 178 21.76 -7.41 32.95
CA ASN A 178 21.05 -6.82 34.09
C ASN A 178 19.80 -7.61 34.54
N GLY A 179 19.47 -8.74 33.87
CA GLY A 179 18.34 -9.61 34.23
C GLY A 179 16.94 -9.14 33.84
N ALA A 180 16.80 -8.19 32.91
CA ALA A 180 15.53 -7.52 32.56
C ALA A 180 15.22 -7.53 31.05
N ALA A 181 15.48 -8.61 30.33
CA ALA A 181 15.33 -8.63 28.86
C ALA A 181 13.88 -8.80 28.37
N ASN A 182 13.44 -7.89 27.51
CA ASN A 182 12.18 -8.01 26.76
C ASN A 182 12.45 -8.46 25.32
N SER A 183 11.94 -9.65 24.92
CA SER A 183 12.40 -10.40 23.77
C SER A 183 11.74 -10.07 22.43
N GLU A 184 10.60 -9.37 22.39
CA GLU A 184 9.76 -9.29 21.18
C GLU A 184 10.42 -8.51 20.02
N LYS A 185 11.03 -7.36 20.30
CA LYS A 185 11.78 -6.57 19.31
C LYS A 185 13.03 -7.32 18.81
N VAL A 186 13.65 -8.06 19.70
CA VAL A 186 14.87 -8.81 19.41
C VAL A 186 14.59 -10.02 18.54
N GLU A 187 13.52 -10.75 18.81
CA GLU A 187 13.09 -11.87 17.97
C GLU A 187 12.81 -11.39 16.55
N GLU A 188 12.17 -10.24 16.40
CA GLU A 188 11.96 -9.62 15.09
C GLU A 188 13.30 -9.22 14.44
N ALA A 189 14.19 -8.57 15.18
CA ALA A 189 15.50 -8.16 14.68
C ALA A 189 16.37 -9.35 14.26
N LEU A 190 16.30 -10.46 14.98
CA LEU A 190 17.01 -11.70 14.65
C LEU A 190 16.40 -12.42 13.45
N SER A 191 15.08 -12.41 13.29
CA SER A 191 14.39 -13.06 12.18
C SER A 191 14.76 -12.46 10.81
N TRP A 192 15.12 -11.18 10.78
CA TRP A 192 15.50 -10.46 9.56
C TRP A 192 17.03 -10.41 9.37
N GLN A 193 17.68 -11.57 9.35
CA GLN A 193 19.12 -11.68 9.08
C GLN A 193 19.48 -11.71 7.59
N GLU A 194 18.55 -11.49 6.69
CA GLU A 194 18.73 -11.72 5.27
C GLU A 194 19.84 -10.84 4.65
N SER A 195 20.75 -11.50 3.96
CA SER A 195 21.52 -10.89 2.89
C SER A 195 20.65 -10.89 1.62
N PHE A 196 20.40 -9.74 1.02
CA PHE A 196 19.66 -9.68 -0.24
C PHE A 196 20.50 -10.25 -1.38
N PRO A 197 20.12 -11.40 -1.99
CA PRO A 197 20.85 -11.91 -3.13
C PRO A 197 20.78 -10.90 -4.28
N ASN A 198 21.89 -10.65 -4.92
CA ASN A 198 22.02 -9.69 -6.04
C ASN A 198 21.66 -8.23 -5.72
N ASP A 199 21.80 -7.79 -4.47
CA ASP A 199 21.48 -6.42 -4.04
C ASP A 199 20.02 -5.98 -4.32
N GLU A 200 19.12 -6.90 -4.58
CA GLU A 200 17.70 -6.59 -4.80
C GLU A 200 16.92 -6.68 -3.49
N ILE A 201 16.28 -5.57 -3.11
CA ILE A 201 15.46 -5.53 -1.89
C ILE A 201 14.20 -6.38 -2.06
N SER A 202 13.98 -7.33 -1.16
CA SER A 202 12.84 -8.23 -1.20
C SER A 202 11.52 -7.47 -0.99
N ARG A 203 10.46 -8.00 -1.59
CA ARG A 203 9.13 -7.44 -1.42
C ARG A 203 8.65 -7.56 0.04
N GLU A 204 8.95 -8.68 0.68
CA GLU A 204 8.57 -8.95 2.08
C GLU A 204 9.16 -7.91 3.02
N PHE A 205 10.44 -7.59 2.85
CA PHE A 205 11.10 -6.50 3.57
C PHE A 205 10.37 -5.17 3.38
N LEU A 206 10.06 -4.81 2.13
CA LEU A 206 9.35 -3.56 1.84
C LEU A 206 7.92 -3.56 2.43
N ASP A 207 7.22 -4.69 2.39
CA ASP A 207 5.87 -4.82 2.95
C ASP A 207 5.88 -4.66 4.48
N ARG A 208 6.94 -5.08 5.14
CA ARG A 208 7.09 -4.98 6.58
C ARG A 208 7.57 -3.60 7.03
N PHE A 209 8.63 -3.09 6.42
CA PHE A 209 9.36 -1.94 6.94
C PHE A 209 9.10 -0.63 6.19
N VAL A 210 8.52 -0.65 4.98
CA VAL A 210 8.32 0.56 4.15
C VAL A 210 6.84 0.74 3.80
N PRO A 211 6.03 1.34 4.66
CA PRO A 211 4.61 1.54 4.39
C PRO A 211 4.35 2.53 3.25
N ARG A 212 5.08 3.64 3.19
CA ARG A 212 4.86 4.70 2.20
C ARG A 212 6.13 5.40 1.76
N ILE A 213 6.12 5.83 0.50
CA ILE A 213 7.17 6.64 -0.11
C ILE A 213 6.50 7.78 -0.86
N PHE A 214 6.92 9.02 -0.64
CA PHE A 214 6.42 10.19 -1.34
C PHE A 214 7.49 10.73 -2.28
N SER A 215 7.14 10.91 -3.56
CA SER A 215 7.96 11.63 -4.53
C SER A 215 7.51 13.07 -4.61
N ILE A 216 8.34 14.01 -4.17
CA ILE A 216 8.00 15.44 -4.14
C ILE A 216 8.16 16.05 -5.53
N ASP A 217 9.33 15.88 -6.14
CA ASP A 217 9.69 16.47 -7.44
C ASP A 217 10.46 15.51 -8.37
N GLY A 218 10.39 14.20 -8.10
CA GLY A 218 11.13 13.18 -8.85
C GLY A 218 12.63 13.09 -8.53
N GLN A 219 13.14 13.96 -7.66
CA GLN A 219 14.49 13.93 -7.12
C GLN A 219 14.49 13.82 -5.61
N LYS A 220 13.57 14.50 -4.95
CA LYS A 220 13.36 14.48 -3.50
C LYS A 220 12.27 13.50 -3.14
N PHE A 221 12.59 12.61 -2.21
CA PHE A 221 11.69 11.54 -1.74
C PHE A 221 11.63 11.54 -0.23
N ILE A 222 10.46 11.21 0.31
CA ILE A 222 10.26 10.99 1.74
C ILE A 222 9.83 9.54 1.93
N TRP A 223 10.60 8.81 2.73
CA TRP A 223 10.35 7.43 3.09
C TRP A 223 9.82 7.37 4.51
N GLU A 224 8.66 6.79 4.69
CA GLU A 224 8.18 6.39 6.01
C GLU A 224 8.62 4.96 6.27
N LEU A 225 9.24 4.74 7.41
CA LEU A 225 9.79 3.45 7.80
C LEU A 225 9.18 3.00 9.13
N ASN A 226 8.85 1.73 9.24
CA ASN A 226 8.50 1.06 10.49
C ASN A 226 9.70 0.20 10.91
N LEU A 227 10.46 0.66 11.89
CA LEU A 227 11.68 -0.01 12.35
C LEU A 227 11.39 -0.69 13.71
N PHE A 228 11.15 -2.01 13.69
CA PHE A 228 11.00 -2.78 14.93
C PHE A 228 10.10 -2.10 15.98
N GLN A 229 8.84 -1.77 15.58
CA GLN A 229 7.82 -1.06 16.38
C GLN A 229 8.04 0.46 16.54
N GLU A 230 9.10 1.00 15.98
CA GLU A 230 9.34 2.44 15.93
C GLU A 230 9.09 2.97 14.51
N SER A 231 8.60 4.20 14.39
CA SER A 231 8.43 4.86 13.11
C SER A 231 9.51 5.91 12.90
N CYS A 232 10.08 5.92 11.72
CA CYS A 232 11.12 6.87 11.34
C CYS A 232 10.79 7.42 9.94
N THR A 233 11.22 8.64 9.68
CA THR A 233 11.11 9.27 8.35
C THR A 233 12.50 9.59 7.83
N VAL A 234 12.77 9.22 6.56
CA VAL A 234 14.02 9.51 5.89
C VAL A 234 13.73 10.31 4.63
N GLN A 235 14.36 11.48 4.51
CA GLN A 235 14.33 12.26 3.28
C GLN A 235 15.54 11.91 2.43
N CYS A 236 15.30 11.42 1.22
CA CYS A 236 16.34 11.11 0.25
C CYS A 236 16.29 12.11 -0.92
N ASN A 237 17.45 12.51 -1.40
CA ASN A 237 17.59 13.29 -2.63
C ASN A 237 18.43 12.48 -3.61
N VAL A 238 17.88 12.18 -4.79
CA VAL A 238 18.57 11.45 -5.87
C VAL A 238 18.57 12.27 -7.12
N ARG A 239 19.74 12.76 -7.53
CA ARG A 239 19.92 13.57 -8.73
C ARG A 239 20.70 12.80 -9.80
N GLY A 240 20.52 13.17 -11.05
CA GLY A 240 21.25 12.60 -12.16
C GLY A 240 20.52 11.47 -12.90
N THR A 241 21.30 10.66 -13.60
CA THR A 241 20.86 9.55 -14.44
C THR A 241 21.33 8.21 -13.85
N TYR A 242 20.96 7.11 -14.48
CA TYR A 242 21.38 5.78 -14.02
C TYR A 242 22.90 5.62 -13.90
N ASN A 243 23.65 6.15 -14.85
CA ASN A 243 25.11 6.02 -14.89
C ASN A 243 25.83 7.09 -14.07
N TYR A 244 25.22 8.27 -13.93
CA TYR A 244 25.78 9.40 -13.20
C TYR A 244 24.76 9.93 -12.23
N HIS A 245 24.89 9.62 -10.95
CA HIS A 245 23.94 10.06 -9.94
C HIS A 245 24.60 10.37 -8.61
N SER A 246 23.95 11.23 -7.86
CA SER A 246 24.27 11.49 -6.47
C SER A 246 23.07 11.18 -5.59
N ILE A 247 23.34 10.63 -4.42
CA ILE A 247 22.33 10.38 -3.39
C ILE A 247 22.77 11.01 -2.08
N SER A 248 21.84 11.66 -1.41
CA SER A 248 22.00 12.13 -0.04
C SER A 248 20.75 11.80 0.76
N ALA A 249 20.90 11.55 2.03
CA ALA A 249 19.76 11.34 2.90
C ALA A 249 19.88 12.04 4.24
N GLU A 250 18.74 12.26 4.84
CA GLU A 250 18.57 12.96 6.10
C GLU A 250 17.47 12.27 6.90
N LYS A 251 17.81 11.81 8.12
CA LYS A 251 16.87 11.22 9.04
C LYS A 251 16.11 12.34 9.73
N ILE A 252 14.79 12.31 9.62
CA ILE A 252 13.90 13.28 10.22
C ILE A 252 13.26 12.61 11.43
N MET A 253 13.59 13.11 12.62
CA MET A 253 12.96 12.61 13.85
C MET A 253 11.57 13.24 13.98
N PRO A 254 10.53 12.47 14.33
CA PRO A 254 9.21 13.01 14.52
C PRO A 254 9.21 14.02 15.67
N GLY A 255 8.92 15.28 15.39
CA GLY A 255 8.63 16.28 16.41
C GLY A 255 7.38 15.90 17.19
N LYS A 256 7.35 16.17 18.50
CA LYS A 256 6.21 15.87 19.39
C LYS A 256 5.01 16.80 19.15
N THR A 257 4.51 16.92 17.94
CA THR A 257 3.38 17.81 17.63
C THR A 257 2.10 17.07 17.26
N LYS A 258 1.02 17.44 17.94
CA LYS A 258 -0.34 16.94 17.69
C LYS A 258 -0.81 17.41 16.30
N ALA A 259 -1.00 16.48 15.37
CA ALA A 259 -1.49 16.78 14.04
C ALA A 259 -2.89 17.42 14.05
N LYS A 260 -3.02 18.62 13.50
CA LYS A 260 -4.32 19.19 13.10
C LYS A 260 -4.72 18.62 11.73
N LYS A 261 -5.95 18.13 11.64
CA LYS A 261 -6.54 17.58 10.41
C LYS A 261 -6.71 18.70 9.38
N GLY A 262 -6.07 18.62 8.20
CA GLY A 262 -6.51 19.44 7.07
C GLY A 262 -5.50 20.02 6.08
N ASP A 263 -4.19 20.03 6.33
CA ASP A 263 -3.19 20.53 5.37
C ASP A 263 -2.17 19.48 5.00
N GLY A 264 -1.75 19.47 3.73
CA GLY A 264 -0.92 18.46 3.09
C GLY A 264 0.18 17.87 3.99
N ALA A 265 0.05 16.59 4.29
CA ALA A 265 0.87 15.85 5.25
C ALA A 265 2.39 15.98 5.01
N VAL A 266 2.78 16.29 3.80
CA VAL A 266 4.18 16.36 3.36
C VAL A 266 4.88 17.63 3.85
N ASN A 267 4.21 18.78 3.87
CA ASN A 267 4.85 20.04 4.31
C ASN A 267 5.11 20.06 5.81
N ARG A 268 4.29 19.40 6.63
CA ARG A 268 4.45 19.37 8.08
C ARG A 268 5.59 18.47 8.57
N ILE A 269 5.92 17.42 7.83
CA ILE A 269 7.04 16.54 8.17
C ILE A 269 8.37 17.30 8.05
N LEU A 270 8.42 18.37 7.25
CA LEU A 270 9.63 19.13 6.96
C LEU A 270 9.87 20.32 7.87
N GLU A 271 8.86 20.82 8.58
CA GLU A 271 8.95 22.07 9.37
C GLU A 271 9.36 21.86 10.84
N ASP A 272 9.17 20.66 11.42
CA ASP A 272 9.32 20.41 12.86
C ASP A 272 10.46 19.46 13.25
N ALA A 273 11.47 19.26 12.43
CA ALA A 273 12.42 18.18 12.60
C ALA A 273 13.83 18.64 12.98
N ASN A 274 14.39 18.08 14.04
CA ASN A 274 15.82 17.94 14.20
C ASN A 274 16.32 16.92 13.17
N SER A 275 16.95 17.41 12.12
CA SER A 275 17.44 16.58 11.03
C SER A 275 18.91 16.24 11.24
N THR A 276 19.23 14.95 11.14
CA THR A 276 20.62 14.49 11.11
C THR A 276 20.94 14.05 9.68
N ARG A 277 21.83 14.80 9.04
CA ARG A 277 22.31 14.45 7.70
C ARG A 277 23.26 13.27 7.81
N PHE A 278 23.01 12.23 7.03
CA PHE A 278 23.86 11.07 6.93
C PHE A 278 24.05 10.72 5.45
N TRP A 279 24.89 9.88 5.12
CA TRP A 279 25.45 9.51 3.82
C TRP A 279 25.23 10.51 2.64
N VAL A 280 26.29 10.82 1.96
CA VAL A 280 26.29 11.52 0.67
C VAL A 280 27.21 10.76 -0.25
N HIS A 281 26.67 10.18 -1.31
CA HIS A 281 27.44 9.44 -2.30
C HIS A 281 27.27 10.08 -3.67
N THR A 282 28.35 10.15 -4.41
CA THR A 282 28.39 10.56 -5.81
C THR A 282 29.04 9.40 -6.57
N TYR A 283 28.36 8.90 -7.58
CA TYR A 283 28.83 7.85 -8.45
C TYR A 283 29.07 8.48 -9.82
N ASP A 284 30.32 8.42 -10.28
CA ASP A 284 30.78 8.87 -11.60
C ASP A 284 30.70 7.74 -12.65
#